data_c91a8680af2745823cfdac1d66eb5f1d
#
_entry.id   c91a8680af2745823cfdac1d66eb5f1d
#
_cell.length_a   1.000
_cell.length_b   1.000
_cell.length_c   1.000
_cell.angle_alpha   90.00
_cell.angle_beta   90.00
_cell.angle_gamma   90.00
#
_symmetry.space_group_name_H-M   'P 1'
#
loop_
_entity.id
_entity.type
_entity.pdbx_description
1 polymer ?
#
loop_
_entity_poly.entity_id
_entity_poly.type
_entity_poly.pdbx_seq_one_letter_code
_entity_poly.pdbx_strand_id
1 'polypeptide(L)'
;IAYTGGMNVADYYIKGTKVVGEWHDMHCRIDGSEVNTLQKIFLKMWNKVSGQNVHSTEFWRYKKKDYLVENLKPDTTATAYRKMVGIINREPHITKDIIRYFYVNAINDAQDSIKIISPYFSLSHKLKKALKNAVKRGVKVEIMRSTKSDIPLTPDCGFYNAHKLMKAGCNVWMYTRGFHHTKIIMVDGKFCTVGSANLNARSLRWDYEENAVIVDSCTTQQLVQLFDGEKKDSFLLYEKNWREWRTGWQRFKGWFAAKVLTPFL
;
A
#
# COMPACT_ATOMS: atom_id res chain seq x y z
N ILE A 1 -18.76 -10.47 -6.06
CA ILE A 1 -17.92 -9.26 -6.19
C ILE A 1 -17.55 -8.81 -4.80
N ALA A 2 -16.29 -8.44 -4.63
CA ALA A 2 -15.78 -7.79 -3.42
C ALA A 2 -14.98 -6.53 -3.79
N TYR A 3 -14.84 -5.64 -2.83
CA TYR A 3 -14.03 -4.43 -2.95
C TYR A 3 -13.04 -4.38 -1.78
N THR A 4 -11.80 -4.05 -2.06
CA THR A 4 -10.76 -3.79 -1.05
C THR A 4 -9.85 -2.65 -1.47
N GLY A 5 -9.27 -1.96 -0.52
CA GLY A 5 -8.39 -0.82 -0.76
C GLY A 5 -8.20 0.07 0.45
N GLY A 6 -7.66 1.26 0.24
CA GLY A 6 -7.32 2.19 1.31
C GLY A 6 -8.48 3.06 1.81
N MET A 7 -9.59 3.15 1.08
CA MET A 7 -10.69 4.06 1.39
C MET A 7 -11.56 3.52 2.52
N ASN A 8 -11.80 4.33 3.54
CA ASN A 8 -12.77 4.05 4.60
C ASN A 8 -14.12 4.68 4.31
N VAL A 9 -15.14 4.32 5.08
CA VAL A 9 -16.49 4.91 4.96
C VAL A 9 -16.53 6.21 5.77
N ALA A 10 -16.26 7.33 5.10
CA ALA A 10 -16.31 8.66 5.71
C ALA A 10 -16.46 9.75 4.65
N ASP A 11 -17.16 10.84 5.01
CA ASP A 11 -17.46 11.96 4.11
C ASP A 11 -16.21 12.63 3.54
N TYR A 12 -15.13 12.67 4.28
CA TYR A 12 -13.91 13.35 3.85
C TYR A 12 -13.22 12.68 2.65
N TYR A 13 -13.51 11.42 2.35
CA TYR A 13 -13.06 10.80 1.09
C TYR A 13 -13.73 11.42 -0.15
N ILE A 14 -14.89 12.03 0.02
CA ILE A 14 -15.62 12.69 -1.07
C ILE A 14 -15.38 14.22 -1.02
N LYS A 15 -15.49 14.82 0.16
CA LYS A 15 -15.49 16.27 0.36
C LYS A 15 -14.10 16.85 0.64
N GLY A 16 -13.10 15.99 0.93
CA GLY A 16 -11.81 16.42 1.47
C GLY A 16 -11.93 17.01 2.88
N THR A 17 -10.84 17.62 3.35
CA THR A 17 -10.82 18.36 4.62
C THR A 17 -10.13 19.70 4.48
N LYS A 18 -10.40 20.65 5.40
CA LYS A 18 -9.71 21.94 5.43
C LYS A 18 -8.18 21.79 5.65
N VAL A 19 -7.75 20.72 6.31
CA VAL A 19 -6.33 20.50 6.68
C VAL A 19 -5.53 19.97 5.50
N VAL A 20 -6.06 18.96 4.79
CA VAL A 20 -5.30 18.26 3.76
C VAL A 20 -5.80 18.53 2.34
N GLY A 21 -6.96 19.11 2.17
CA GLY A 21 -7.61 19.34 0.88
C GLY A 21 -8.30 18.10 0.35
N GLU A 22 -8.21 17.88 -0.96
CA GLU A 22 -8.75 16.70 -1.62
C GLU A 22 -8.13 15.42 -1.06
N TRP A 23 -8.97 14.39 -0.94
CA TRP A 23 -8.56 13.07 -0.47
C TRP A 23 -8.54 12.12 -1.67
N HIS A 24 -7.39 11.56 -1.98
CA HIS A 24 -7.21 10.65 -3.09
C HIS A 24 -6.85 9.26 -2.56
N ASP A 25 -7.65 8.25 -2.90
CA ASP A 25 -7.39 6.88 -2.50
C ASP A 25 -7.68 5.89 -3.65
N MET A 26 -7.32 4.64 -3.46
CA MET A 26 -7.51 3.60 -4.45
C MET A 26 -8.18 2.36 -3.86
N HIS A 27 -9.12 1.83 -4.63
CA HIS A 27 -9.81 0.57 -4.38
C HIS A 27 -9.71 -0.34 -5.58
N CYS A 28 -9.69 -1.63 -5.35
CA CYS A 28 -9.87 -2.62 -6.41
C CYS A 28 -11.20 -3.37 -6.24
N ARG A 29 -11.85 -3.64 -7.35
CA ARG A 29 -12.96 -4.57 -7.47
C ARG A 29 -12.41 -5.94 -7.83
N ILE A 30 -12.84 -6.96 -7.08
CA ILE A 30 -12.45 -8.35 -7.29
C ILE A 30 -13.72 -9.14 -7.65
N ASP A 31 -13.66 -9.89 -8.73
CA ASP A 31 -14.65 -10.89 -9.12
C ASP A 31 -13.92 -12.20 -9.38
N GLY A 32 -14.24 -13.24 -8.64
CA GLY A 32 -13.53 -14.52 -8.69
C GLY A 32 -13.42 -15.18 -7.32
N SER A 33 -12.56 -16.19 -7.24
CA SER A 33 -12.41 -17.06 -6.07
C SER A 33 -12.05 -16.30 -4.78
N GLU A 34 -11.25 -15.25 -4.90
CA GLU A 34 -10.79 -14.48 -3.74
C GLU A 34 -11.89 -13.67 -3.03
N VAL A 35 -13.07 -13.55 -3.64
CA VAL A 35 -14.27 -13.05 -2.96
C VAL A 35 -14.60 -13.89 -1.72
N ASN A 36 -14.41 -15.22 -1.80
CA ASN A 36 -14.61 -16.10 -0.65
C ASN A 36 -13.57 -15.87 0.47
N THR A 37 -12.33 -15.55 0.09
CA THR A 37 -11.29 -15.20 1.07
C THR A 37 -11.67 -13.93 1.82
N LEU A 38 -12.09 -12.87 1.12
CA LEU A 38 -12.57 -11.63 1.74
C LEU A 38 -13.83 -11.86 2.59
N GLN A 39 -14.77 -12.65 2.10
CA GLN A 39 -15.98 -13.04 2.87
C GLN A 39 -15.61 -13.77 4.16
N LYS A 40 -14.63 -14.67 4.12
CA LYS A 40 -14.15 -15.39 5.29
C LYS A 40 -13.50 -14.45 6.33
N ILE A 41 -12.71 -13.49 5.87
CA ILE A 41 -12.11 -12.45 6.72
C ILE A 41 -13.21 -11.64 7.39
N PHE A 42 -14.20 -11.18 6.61
CA PHE A 42 -15.35 -10.44 7.12
C PHE A 42 -16.14 -11.23 8.18
N LEU A 43 -16.52 -12.48 7.89
CA LEU A 43 -17.29 -13.31 8.81
C LEU A 43 -16.52 -13.59 10.11
N LYS A 44 -15.21 -13.79 10.03
CA LYS A 44 -14.38 -13.95 11.23
C LYS A 44 -14.42 -12.71 12.11
N MET A 45 -14.33 -11.54 11.49
CA MET A 45 -14.39 -10.25 12.20
C MET A 45 -15.78 -10.00 12.76
N TRP A 46 -16.83 -10.27 11.96
CA TRP A 46 -18.23 -10.18 12.38
C TRP A 46 -18.51 -11.03 13.61
N ASN A 47 -18.13 -12.31 13.58
CA ASN A 47 -18.34 -13.23 14.70
C ASN A 47 -17.62 -12.76 15.96
N LYS A 48 -16.39 -12.24 15.81
CA LYS A 48 -15.61 -11.72 16.93
C LYS A 48 -16.26 -10.50 17.59
N VAL A 49 -16.85 -9.59 16.81
CA VAL A 49 -17.40 -8.33 17.32
C VAL A 49 -18.83 -8.49 17.79
N SER A 50 -19.65 -9.25 17.05
CA SER A 50 -21.06 -9.44 17.34
C SER A 50 -21.35 -10.53 18.39
N GLY A 51 -20.38 -11.41 18.66
CA GLY A 51 -20.58 -12.61 19.47
C GLY A 51 -21.42 -13.70 18.79
N GLN A 52 -21.78 -13.50 17.52
CA GLN A 52 -22.49 -14.51 16.73
C GLN A 52 -21.54 -15.58 16.22
N ASN A 53 -22.11 -16.70 15.74
CA ASN A 53 -21.35 -17.80 15.17
C ASN A 53 -21.88 -18.13 13.76
N VAL A 54 -21.62 -17.22 12.82
CA VAL A 54 -22.08 -17.36 11.44
C VAL A 54 -21.05 -18.15 10.64
N HIS A 55 -21.43 -19.35 10.19
CA HIS A 55 -20.56 -20.26 9.43
C HIS A 55 -21.20 -20.79 8.15
N SER A 56 -22.34 -20.23 7.73
CA SER A 56 -23.06 -20.74 6.59
C SER A 56 -22.27 -20.65 5.29
N THR A 57 -22.17 -21.76 4.58
CA THR A 57 -21.62 -21.82 3.22
C THR A 57 -22.52 -21.13 2.19
N GLU A 58 -23.73 -20.72 2.56
CA GLU A 58 -24.64 -19.94 1.70
C GLU A 58 -24.07 -18.57 1.34
N PHE A 59 -23.19 -18.01 2.20
CA PHE A 59 -22.49 -16.76 1.93
C PHE A 59 -21.30 -16.91 0.97
N TRP A 60 -20.93 -18.13 0.59
CA TRP A 60 -19.78 -18.35 -0.29
C TRP A 60 -20.21 -18.25 -1.75
N ARG A 61 -19.65 -17.28 -2.43
CA ARG A 61 -19.92 -16.98 -3.83
C ARG A 61 -19.42 -18.09 -4.76
N TYR A 62 -18.25 -18.65 -4.47
CA TYR A 62 -17.60 -19.65 -5.30
C TYR A 62 -17.46 -20.98 -4.54
N LYS A 63 -17.80 -22.09 -5.17
CA LYS A 63 -17.64 -23.44 -4.63
C LYS A 63 -16.28 -23.99 -5.06
N LYS A 64 -15.75 -24.97 -4.29
CA LYS A 64 -14.43 -25.58 -4.58
C LYS A 64 -14.28 -26.07 -6.03
N LYS A 65 -15.35 -26.61 -6.62
CA LYS A 65 -15.39 -27.07 -8.01
C LYS A 65 -15.16 -25.94 -9.04
N ASP A 66 -15.44 -24.70 -8.66
CA ASP A 66 -15.28 -23.55 -9.55
C ASP A 66 -13.81 -23.13 -9.71
N TYR A 67 -12.92 -23.68 -8.89
CA TYR A 67 -11.47 -23.45 -8.93
C TYR A 67 -10.69 -24.50 -9.71
N LEU A 68 -11.35 -25.58 -10.15
CA LEU A 68 -10.68 -26.65 -10.88
C LEU A 68 -10.21 -26.17 -12.25
N VAL A 69 -9.05 -26.66 -12.64
CA VAL A 69 -8.33 -26.28 -13.88
C VAL A 69 -9.15 -26.47 -15.15
N GLU A 70 -10.15 -27.37 -15.13
CA GLU A 70 -11.06 -27.59 -16.26
C GLU A 70 -11.84 -26.33 -16.66
N ASN A 71 -12.07 -25.40 -15.73
CA ASN A 71 -12.67 -24.10 -16.01
C ASN A 71 -11.64 -23.06 -16.50
N LEU A 72 -10.39 -23.46 -16.63
CA LEU A 72 -9.30 -22.61 -17.14
C LEU A 72 -9.16 -22.66 -18.67
N LYS A 73 -10.10 -23.29 -19.41
CA LYS A 73 -10.12 -23.15 -20.88
C LYS A 73 -10.22 -21.67 -21.21
N PRO A 74 -9.29 -21.12 -21.97
CA PRO A 74 -9.40 -19.71 -22.37
C PRO A 74 -10.72 -19.56 -23.13
N ASP A 75 -11.61 -18.76 -22.60
CA ASP A 75 -12.73 -18.26 -23.39
C ASP A 75 -12.11 -17.32 -24.42
N THR A 76 -11.92 -17.81 -25.61
CA THR A 76 -11.32 -17.06 -26.72
C THR A 76 -12.20 -15.90 -27.19
N THR A 77 -13.43 -15.80 -26.67
CA THR A 77 -14.38 -14.73 -26.99
C THR A 77 -14.43 -13.66 -25.92
N ALA A 78 -13.94 -13.92 -24.68
CA ALA A 78 -13.92 -12.96 -23.62
C ALA A 78 -12.50 -12.35 -23.50
N THR A 79 -12.40 -11.06 -23.69
CA THR A 79 -11.23 -10.23 -23.37
C THR A 79 -10.91 -10.17 -21.86
N ALA A 80 -11.58 -10.98 -21.04
CA ALA A 80 -11.32 -11.14 -19.63
C ALA A 80 -10.08 -12.02 -19.41
N TYR A 81 -8.90 -11.42 -19.47
CA TYR A 81 -7.68 -12.05 -18.98
C TYR A 81 -7.87 -12.49 -17.53
N ARG A 82 -7.73 -13.79 -17.29
CA ARG A 82 -7.71 -14.32 -15.92
C ARG A 82 -6.46 -13.84 -15.22
N LYS A 83 -6.66 -13.03 -14.18
CA LYS A 83 -5.59 -12.48 -13.37
C LYS A 83 -5.39 -13.35 -12.14
N MET A 84 -4.14 -13.59 -11.77
CA MET A 84 -3.86 -14.24 -10.50
C MET A 84 -3.96 -13.20 -9.39
N VAL A 85 -4.87 -13.44 -8.43
CA VAL A 85 -5.08 -12.58 -7.27
C VAL A 85 -4.97 -13.42 -6.02
N GLY A 86 -4.26 -12.92 -5.02
CA GLY A 86 -4.22 -13.48 -3.68
C GLY A 86 -4.48 -12.41 -2.64
N ILE A 87 -5.07 -12.78 -1.51
CA ILE A 87 -5.32 -11.86 -0.39
C ILE A 87 -4.32 -12.14 0.74
N ILE A 88 -3.59 -11.13 1.15
CA ILE A 88 -2.75 -11.18 2.35
C ILE A 88 -3.48 -10.46 3.47
N ASN A 89 -3.88 -11.18 4.48
CA ASN A 89 -4.58 -10.65 5.65
C ASN A 89 -3.66 -10.65 6.87
N ARG A 90 -3.54 -9.50 7.50
CA ARG A 90 -2.88 -9.34 8.79
C ARG A 90 -3.91 -9.23 9.91
N GLU A 91 -3.78 -10.14 10.85
CA GLU A 91 -4.56 -10.16 12.07
C GLU A 91 -3.60 -10.05 13.28
N PRO A 92 -3.75 -9.02 14.14
CA PRO A 92 -2.89 -8.83 15.31
C PRO A 92 -2.84 -10.10 16.18
N HIS A 93 -1.64 -10.43 16.65
CA HIS A 93 -1.34 -11.61 17.48
C HIS A 93 -1.48 -12.98 16.79
N ILE A 94 -2.11 -13.08 15.61
CA ILE A 94 -2.35 -14.35 14.90
C ILE A 94 -1.41 -14.48 13.70
N THR A 95 -1.48 -13.57 12.73
CA THR A 95 -0.69 -13.65 11.49
C THR A 95 0.57 -12.81 11.57
N LYS A 96 1.30 -12.85 12.65
CA LYS A 96 2.56 -12.08 12.84
C LYS A 96 2.77 -11.03 11.71
N ASP A 97 3.98 -10.73 11.32
CA ASP A 97 4.34 -9.66 10.38
C ASP A 97 4.19 -10.04 8.88
N ILE A 98 3.13 -10.75 8.48
CA ILE A 98 3.03 -11.35 7.14
C ILE A 98 3.13 -10.33 6.00
N ILE A 99 2.43 -9.19 6.09
CA ILE A 99 2.48 -8.14 5.06
C ILE A 99 3.88 -7.53 4.99
N ARG A 100 4.53 -7.31 6.15
CA ARG A 100 5.90 -6.81 6.19
C ARG A 100 6.88 -7.78 5.55
N TYR A 101 6.75 -9.09 5.82
CA TYR A 101 7.59 -10.10 5.17
C TYR A 101 7.38 -10.13 3.68
N PHE A 102 6.12 -10.09 3.24
CA PHE A 102 5.80 -10.02 1.82
C PHE A 102 6.45 -8.80 1.15
N TYR A 103 6.28 -7.60 1.70
CA TYR A 103 6.89 -6.39 1.13
C TYR A 103 8.41 -6.45 1.09
N VAL A 104 9.05 -6.93 2.16
CA VAL A 104 10.53 -7.06 2.19
C VAL A 104 11.02 -8.04 1.14
N ASN A 105 10.35 -9.18 0.96
CA ASN A 105 10.72 -10.17 -0.05
C ASN A 105 10.48 -9.62 -1.47
N ALA A 106 9.31 -9.04 -1.73
CA ALA A 106 8.99 -8.42 -3.01
C ALA A 106 10.03 -7.35 -3.42
N ILE A 107 10.47 -6.52 -2.47
CA ILE A 107 11.52 -5.51 -2.70
C ILE A 107 12.89 -6.17 -2.92
N ASN A 108 13.21 -7.26 -2.19
CA ASN A 108 14.49 -7.94 -2.36
C ASN A 108 14.58 -8.70 -3.68
N ASP A 109 13.46 -9.23 -4.18
CA ASP A 109 13.39 -10.02 -5.42
C ASP A 109 13.26 -9.14 -6.67
N ALA A 110 12.93 -7.85 -6.52
CA ALA A 110 12.83 -6.90 -7.62
C ALA A 110 14.12 -6.82 -8.43
N GLN A 111 14.00 -6.82 -9.77
CA GLN A 111 15.10 -6.78 -10.74
C GLN A 111 15.21 -5.44 -11.48
N ASP A 112 14.06 -4.83 -11.82
CA ASP A 112 14.02 -3.67 -12.70
C ASP A 112 13.54 -2.41 -11.96
N SER A 113 12.37 -2.47 -11.35
CA SER A 113 11.74 -1.27 -10.78
C SER A 113 10.81 -1.55 -9.62
N ILE A 114 10.76 -0.60 -8.70
CA ILE A 114 9.81 -0.55 -7.59
C ILE A 114 9.17 0.82 -7.57
N LYS A 115 7.83 0.88 -7.62
CA LYS A 115 7.07 2.12 -7.41
C LYS A 115 6.14 1.93 -6.20
N ILE A 116 6.10 2.92 -5.32
CA ILE A 116 5.37 2.87 -4.05
C ILE A 116 4.58 4.15 -3.88
N ILE A 117 3.30 4.03 -3.49
CA ILE A 117 2.54 5.15 -2.93
C ILE A 117 2.11 4.75 -1.51
N SER A 118 2.40 5.62 -0.53
CA SER A 118 1.95 5.42 0.84
C SER A 118 1.89 6.75 1.59
N PRO A 119 0.73 7.09 2.23
CA PRO A 119 0.57 8.33 2.97
C PRO A 119 1.44 8.37 4.22
N TYR A 120 1.38 7.33 5.02
CA TYR A 120 2.13 7.23 6.28
C TYR A 120 3.41 6.46 6.05
N PHE A 121 4.54 7.15 6.24
CA PHE A 121 5.85 6.69 5.81
C PHE A 121 6.84 6.64 7.00
N SER A 122 6.45 5.94 8.07
CA SER A 122 7.33 5.66 9.21
C SER A 122 7.93 4.26 9.10
N LEU A 123 8.86 4.13 8.15
CA LEU A 123 9.42 2.85 7.74
C LEU A 123 10.17 2.10 8.84
N SER A 124 9.91 0.80 8.95
CA SER A 124 10.74 -0.11 9.75
C SER A 124 12.17 -0.19 9.22
N HIS A 125 13.12 -0.59 10.08
CA HIS A 125 14.52 -0.77 9.67
C HIS A 125 14.67 -1.79 8.53
N LYS A 126 13.88 -2.89 8.55
CA LYS A 126 13.93 -3.94 7.53
C LYS A 126 13.51 -3.40 6.15
N LEU A 127 12.41 -2.62 6.07
CA LEU A 127 11.97 -2.01 4.81
C LEU A 127 12.97 -0.98 4.29
N LYS A 128 13.49 -0.11 5.17
CA LYS A 128 14.54 0.85 4.78
C LYS A 128 15.78 0.16 4.22
N LYS A 129 16.20 -0.94 4.85
CA LYS A 129 17.36 -1.73 4.38
C LYS A 129 17.07 -2.37 3.03
N ALA A 130 15.89 -2.99 2.86
CA ALA A 130 15.49 -3.62 1.60
C ALA A 130 15.48 -2.62 0.42
N LEU A 131 14.84 -1.45 0.59
CA LEU A 131 14.80 -0.40 -0.42
C LEU A 131 16.21 0.11 -0.80
N LYS A 132 17.07 0.35 0.19
CA LYS A 132 18.47 0.75 -0.06
C LYS A 132 19.26 -0.32 -0.79
N ASN A 133 19.04 -1.58 -0.46
CA ASN A 133 19.71 -2.70 -1.13
C ASN A 133 19.20 -2.86 -2.57
N ALA A 134 17.90 -2.63 -2.82
CA ALA A 134 17.35 -2.62 -4.18
C ALA A 134 18.05 -1.57 -5.06
N VAL A 135 18.20 -0.33 -4.57
CA VAL A 135 18.97 0.71 -5.27
C VAL A 135 20.40 0.28 -5.52
N LYS A 136 21.08 -0.33 -4.55
CA LYS A 136 22.46 -0.82 -4.74
C LYS A 136 22.58 -1.92 -5.79
N ARG A 137 21.52 -2.71 -6.02
CA ARG A 137 21.43 -3.69 -7.11
C ARG A 137 21.14 -3.08 -8.47
N GLY A 138 20.90 -1.76 -8.55
CA GLY A 138 20.54 -1.06 -9.79
C GLY A 138 19.03 -0.95 -10.03
N VAL A 139 18.19 -1.45 -9.11
CA VAL A 139 16.73 -1.36 -9.23
C VAL A 139 16.29 0.10 -9.12
N LYS A 140 15.46 0.57 -10.04
CA LYS A 140 14.87 1.91 -10.01
C LYS A 140 13.78 1.99 -8.95
N VAL A 141 14.03 2.69 -7.85
CA VAL A 141 13.09 2.85 -6.75
C VAL A 141 12.47 4.25 -6.79
N GLU A 142 11.15 4.31 -6.99
CA GLU A 142 10.36 5.54 -6.99
C GLU A 142 9.30 5.47 -5.89
N ILE A 143 9.18 6.52 -5.09
CA ILE A 143 8.27 6.58 -3.96
C ILE A 143 7.48 7.88 -4.07
N MET A 144 6.16 7.80 -3.97
CA MET A 144 5.29 8.97 -3.88
C MET A 144 4.62 9.03 -2.52
N ARG A 145 4.61 10.20 -1.92
CA ARG A 145 3.90 10.48 -0.67
C ARG A 145 3.39 11.91 -0.62
N SER A 146 2.34 12.14 0.16
CA SER A 146 1.80 13.48 0.35
C SER A 146 2.72 14.37 1.19
N THR A 147 2.70 15.66 0.89
CA THR A 147 3.33 16.71 1.72
C THR A 147 2.53 16.98 2.99
N LYS A 148 1.22 16.77 2.96
CA LYS A 148 0.28 16.96 4.05
C LYS A 148 -0.10 15.61 4.70
N SER A 149 -0.65 15.65 5.90
CA SER A 149 -1.24 14.50 6.58
C SER A 149 -2.30 14.99 7.57
N ASP A 150 -3.27 14.14 7.81
CA ASP A 150 -4.33 14.29 8.81
C ASP A 150 -3.85 14.00 10.24
N ILE A 151 -2.71 13.30 10.39
CA ILE A 151 -2.13 12.91 11.69
C ILE A 151 -0.90 13.78 11.98
N PRO A 152 -0.86 14.51 13.11
CA PRO A 152 0.31 15.27 13.55
C PRO A 152 1.58 14.40 13.63
N LEU A 153 2.77 14.98 13.45
CA LEU A 153 4.10 14.34 13.45
C LEU A 153 4.36 13.35 12.30
N THR A 154 3.35 12.73 11.71
CA THR A 154 3.57 11.80 10.59
C THR A 154 4.19 12.47 9.35
N PRO A 155 3.86 13.75 9.01
CA PRO A 155 4.58 14.45 7.94
C PRO A 155 6.07 14.58 8.26
N ASP A 156 6.43 14.98 9.49
CA ASP A 156 7.81 15.22 9.89
C ASP A 156 8.64 13.92 9.83
N CYS A 157 8.11 12.83 10.40
CA CYS A 157 8.70 11.49 10.32
C CYS A 157 8.86 11.01 8.88
N GLY A 158 7.78 11.16 8.09
CA GLY A 158 7.76 10.75 6.68
C GLY A 158 8.76 11.53 5.83
N PHE A 159 8.87 12.84 6.01
CA PHE A 159 9.89 13.65 5.33
C PHE A 159 11.32 13.24 5.72
N TYR A 160 11.57 12.93 6.99
CA TYR A 160 12.87 12.42 7.41
C TYR A 160 13.24 11.11 6.73
N ASN A 161 12.31 10.15 6.69
CA ASN A 161 12.53 8.87 6.00
C ASN A 161 12.71 9.06 4.48
N ALA A 162 11.90 9.92 3.86
CA ALA A 162 12.01 10.31 2.46
C ALA A 162 13.41 10.86 2.13
N HIS A 163 13.90 11.80 2.94
CA HIS A 163 15.25 12.37 2.78
C HIS A 163 16.35 11.29 2.91
N LYS A 164 16.22 10.36 3.84
CA LYS A 164 17.19 9.25 3.99
C LYS A 164 17.18 8.28 2.82
N LEU A 165 16.04 8.05 2.18
CA LEU A 165 15.93 7.22 0.98
C LEU A 165 16.40 7.96 -0.27
N MET A 166 16.08 9.24 -0.40
CA MET A 166 16.60 10.10 -1.45
C MET A 166 18.14 10.09 -1.45
N LYS A 167 18.77 10.28 -0.28
CA LYS A 167 20.23 10.16 -0.14
C LYS A 167 20.79 8.78 -0.46
N ALA A 168 19.98 7.76 -0.45
CA ALA A 168 20.36 6.40 -0.82
C ALA A 168 20.11 6.10 -2.31
N GLY A 169 19.64 7.08 -3.10
CA GLY A 169 19.41 6.97 -4.53
C GLY A 169 17.98 6.64 -4.93
N CYS A 170 17.02 6.66 -4.00
CA CYS A 170 15.60 6.54 -4.35
C CYS A 170 15.08 7.88 -4.89
N ASN A 171 14.24 7.85 -5.93
CA ASN A 171 13.47 9.00 -6.37
C ASN A 171 12.22 9.16 -5.50
N VAL A 172 12.14 10.25 -4.74
CA VAL A 172 11.00 10.50 -3.85
C VAL A 172 10.20 11.68 -4.36
N TRP A 173 8.96 11.39 -4.77
CA TRP A 173 7.97 12.35 -5.26
C TRP A 173 7.08 12.82 -4.12
N MET A 174 6.98 14.14 -3.97
CA MET A 174 6.21 14.78 -2.92
C MET A 174 4.92 15.35 -3.51
N TYR A 175 3.81 14.63 -3.33
CA TYR A 175 2.50 15.02 -3.85
C TYR A 175 1.94 16.23 -3.11
N THR A 176 1.47 17.25 -3.84
CA THR A 176 1.09 18.57 -3.30
C THR A 176 -0.38 18.90 -3.42
N ARG A 177 -1.10 18.34 -4.41
CA ARG A 177 -2.49 18.70 -4.71
C ARG A 177 -3.44 18.46 -3.55
N GLY A 178 -3.23 17.37 -2.78
CA GLY A 178 -4.09 17.00 -1.66
C GLY A 178 -3.45 15.93 -0.78
N PHE A 179 -4.26 15.06 -0.21
CA PHE A 179 -3.79 13.92 0.57
C PHE A 179 -3.92 12.63 -0.23
N HIS A 180 -2.79 12.13 -0.70
CA HIS A 180 -2.72 10.87 -1.43
C HIS A 180 -2.71 9.72 -0.43
N HIS A 181 -3.91 9.20 -0.11
CA HIS A 181 -4.08 8.16 0.91
C HIS A 181 -3.95 6.72 0.36
N THR A 182 -3.60 6.57 -0.90
CA THR A 182 -3.38 5.27 -1.56
C THR A 182 -2.23 4.48 -0.96
N LYS A 183 -2.39 3.15 -0.87
CA LYS A 183 -1.38 2.20 -0.41
C LYS A 183 -1.17 1.13 -1.47
N ILE A 184 -0.19 1.36 -2.33
CA ILE A 184 0.16 0.45 -3.44
C ILE A 184 1.66 0.26 -3.53
N ILE A 185 2.04 -0.95 -3.94
CA ILE A 185 3.41 -1.27 -4.37
C ILE A 185 3.30 -1.95 -5.74
N MET A 186 4.12 -1.51 -6.68
CA MET A 186 4.25 -2.09 -8.01
C MET A 186 5.71 -2.52 -8.19
N VAL A 187 5.93 -3.75 -8.66
CA VAL A 187 7.26 -4.34 -8.82
C VAL A 187 7.42 -4.87 -10.24
N ASP A 188 8.50 -4.44 -10.89
CA ASP A 188 8.96 -4.86 -12.22
C ASP A 188 7.90 -4.78 -13.33
N GLY A 189 6.84 -3.98 -13.12
CA GLY A 189 5.70 -3.95 -14.02
C GLY A 189 4.94 -5.28 -14.14
N LYS A 190 5.18 -6.23 -13.24
CA LYS A 190 4.67 -7.61 -13.29
C LYS A 190 3.61 -7.89 -12.25
N PHE A 191 3.74 -7.35 -11.05
CA PHE A 191 2.74 -7.47 -10.00
C PHE A 191 2.58 -6.19 -9.20
N CYS A 192 1.43 -6.05 -8.56
CA CYS A 192 1.12 -4.94 -7.69
C CYS A 192 0.32 -5.38 -6.46
N THR A 193 0.26 -4.51 -5.46
CA THR A 193 -0.66 -4.68 -4.33
C THR A 193 -1.56 -3.47 -4.20
N VAL A 194 -2.82 -3.70 -3.85
CA VAL A 194 -3.79 -2.66 -3.50
C VAL A 194 -4.47 -3.09 -2.20
N GLY A 195 -4.48 -2.21 -1.19
CA GLY A 195 -5.06 -2.59 0.09
C GLY A 195 -5.07 -1.48 1.13
N SER A 196 -5.22 -1.87 2.39
CA SER A 196 -5.31 -0.95 3.53
C SER A 196 -3.96 -0.68 4.20
N ALA A 197 -2.96 -1.56 4.02
CA ALA A 197 -1.72 -1.53 4.77
C ALA A 197 -0.76 -0.41 4.36
N ASN A 198 -0.52 0.51 5.28
CA ASN A 198 0.49 1.55 5.15
C ASN A 198 1.91 1.01 5.36
N LEU A 199 2.90 1.73 4.82
CA LEU A 199 4.32 1.45 5.09
C LEU A 199 4.79 2.06 6.42
N ASN A 200 4.03 1.81 7.48
CA ASN A 200 4.39 2.22 8.83
C ASN A 200 4.41 1.04 9.79
N ALA A 201 4.99 1.24 10.97
CA ALA A 201 5.13 0.16 11.95
C ALA A 201 3.77 -0.25 12.51
N ARG A 202 2.83 0.68 12.64
CA ARG A 202 1.49 0.41 13.16
C ARG A 202 0.73 -0.55 12.27
N SER A 203 0.53 -0.23 10.98
CA SER A 203 -0.14 -1.10 10.02
C SER A 203 0.53 -2.47 9.91
N LEU A 204 1.87 -2.50 9.93
CA LEU A 204 2.61 -3.74 9.71
C LEU A 204 2.77 -4.62 10.94
N ARG A 205 2.35 -4.15 12.15
CA ARG A 205 2.51 -4.89 13.41
C ARG A 205 1.27 -4.99 14.29
N TRP A 206 0.39 -3.98 14.27
CA TRP A 206 -0.63 -3.82 15.30
C TRP A 206 -2.06 -3.77 14.76
N ASP A 207 -2.26 -3.22 13.56
CA ASP A 207 -3.59 -3.05 12.99
C ASP A 207 -4.04 -4.31 12.21
N TYR A 208 -5.35 -4.46 12.05
CA TYR A 208 -5.94 -5.37 11.07
C TYR A 208 -5.77 -4.74 9.70
N GLU A 209 -5.13 -5.45 8.80
CA GLU A 209 -4.85 -4.97 7.45
C GLU A 209 -5.05 -6.08 6.43
N GLU A 210 -5.48 -5.70 5.24
CA GLU A 210 -5.54 -6.63 4.12
C GLU A 210 -5.05 -5.97 2.83
N ASN A 211 -4.39 -6.77 1.99
CA ASN A 211 -3.97 -6.35 0.67
C ASN A 211 -4.28 -7.43 -0.35
N ALA A 212 -4.89 -7.01 -1.46
CA ALA A 212 -4.89 -7.80 -2.68
C ALA A 212 -3.51 -7.74 -3.32
N VAL A 213 -2.95 -8.89 -3.64
CA VAL A 213 -1.74 -9.07 -4.46
C VAL A 213 -2.20 -9.50 -5.84
N ILE A 214 -1.90 -8.74 -6.85
CA ILE A 214 -2.36 -8.94 -8.21
C ILE A 214 -1.14 -9.22 -9.09
N VAL A 215 -1.03 -10.45 -9.59
CA VAL A 215 0.04 -10.85 -10.52
C VAL A 215 -0.51 -10.75 -11.93
N ASP A 216 -0.40 -9.56 -12.50
CA ASP A 216 -0.87 -9.22 -13.83
C ASP A 216 -0.15 -7.98 -14.35
N SER A 217 0.58 -8.14 -15.45
CA SER A 217 1.36 -7.02 -16.02
C SER A 217 0.46 -5.90 -16.55
N CYS A 218 -0.69 -6.21 -17.12
CA CYS A 218 -1.60 -5.19 -17.65
C CYS A 218 -2.12 -4.28 -16.52
N THR A 219 -2.62 -4.86 -15.43
CA THR A 219 -3.07 -4.11 -14.25
C THR A 219 -1.92 -3.31 -13.62
N THR A 220 -0.74 -3.94 -13.50
CA THR A 220 0.42 -3.28 -12.92
C THR A 220 0.85 -2.08 -13.76
N GLN A 221 0.86 -2.20 -15.10
CA GLN A 221 1.20 -1.09 -15.99
C GLN A 221 0.17 0.05 -15.94
N GLN A 222 -1.13 -0.24 -15.78
CA GLN A 222 -2.13 0.81 -15.55
C GLN A 222 -1.83 1.62 -14.27
N LEU A 223 -1.44 0.95 -13.18
CA LEU A 223 -1.04 1.63 -11.95
C LEU A 223 0.29 2.39 -12.11
N VAL A 224 1.24 1.88 -12.88
CA VAL A 224 2.48 2.59 -13.24
C VAL A 224 2.17 3.86 -14.02
N GLN A 225 1.29 3.82 -15.00
CA GLN A 225 0.86 4.98 -15.77
C GLN A 225 0.17 6.03 -14.88
N LEU A 226 -0.68 5.60 -13.95
CA LEU A 226 -1.31 6.47 -12.97
C LEU A 226 -0.24 7.15 -12.09
N PHE A 227 0.68 6.37 -11.51
CA PHE A 227 1.79 6.90 -10.73
C PHE A 227 2.59 7.96 -11.50
N ASP A 228 2.92 7.67 -12.77
CA ASP A 228 3.69 8.58 -13.62
C ASP A 228 2.88 9.83 -13.99
N GLY A 229 1.57 9.70 -14.19
CA GLY A 229 0.66 10.83 -14.42
C GLY A 229 0.55 11.79 -13.23
N GLU A 230 0.63 11.26 -11.99
CA GLU A 230 0.55 12.06 -10.77
C GLU A 230 1.85 12.83 -10.42
N LYS A 231 2.94 12.53 -11.11
CA LYS A 231 4.19 13.31 -11.00
C LYS A 231 3.99 14.78 -11.37
N LYS A 232 3.01 15.10 -12.22
CA LYS A 232 2.66 16.50 -12.56
C LYS A 232 2.19 17.32 -11.35
N ASP A 233 1.54 16.63 -10.38
CA ASP A 233 1.04 17.23 -9.13
C ASP A 233 2.04 17.03 -7.97
N SER A 234 3.29 16.67 -8.29
CA SER A 234 4.34 16.33 -7.34
C SER A 234 5.64 17.04 -7.67
N PHE A 235 6.51 17.22 -6.70
CA PHE A 235 7.89 17.60 -6.96
C PHE A 235 8.86 16.49 -6.52
N LEU A 236 9.97 16.35 -7.25
CA LEU A 236 11.03 15.43 -6.86
C LEU A 236 11.82 16.00 -5.69
N LEU A 237 12.00 15.21 -4.63
CA LEU A 237 12.76 15.61 -3.45
C LEU A 237 14.27 15.53 -3.74
N TYR A 238 15.00 16.61 -3.45
CA TYR A 238 16.45 16.69 -3.46
C TYR A 238 16.95 17.61 -2.34
N GLU A 239 18.26 17.68 -2.08
CA GLU A 239 18.80 18.32 -0.89
C GLU A 239 18.41 19.80 -0.74
N LYS A 240 18.35 20.56 -1.86
CA LYS A 240 17.97 21.97 -1.84
C LYS A 240 16.53 22.14 -1.37
N ASN A 241 15.56 21.49 -2.04
CA ASN A 241 14.16 21.67 -1.69
C ASN A 241 13.80 21.00 -0.34
N TRP A 242 14.53 19.98 0.11
CA TRP A 242 14.41 19.45 1.46
C TRP A 242 14.61 20.54 2.52
N ARG A 243 15.61 21.40 2.35
CA ARG A 243 15.92 22.49 3.29
C ARG A 243 14.90 23.62 3.21
N GLU A 244 14.37 23.89 2.03
CA GLU A 244 13.34 24.90 1.80
C GLU A 244 11.99 24.49 2.40
N TRP A 245 11.59 23.23 2.23
CA TRP A 245 10.30 22.72 2.69
C TRP A 245 10.25 22.40 4.20
N ARG A 246 11.39 22.30 4.87
CA ARG A 246 11.46 21.87 6.27
C ARG A 246 12.39 22.76 7.11
N THR A 247 11.81 23.46 8.07
CA THR A 247 12.59 24.25 9.05
C THR A 247 13.50 23.34 9.89
N GLY A 248 14.50 23.94 10.56
CA GLY A 248 15.40 23.20 11.47
C GLY A 248 14.64 22.43 12.55
N TRP A 249 13.61 23.07 13.14
CA TRP A 249 12.75 22.44 14.14
C TRP A 249 11.94 21.26 13.59
N GLN A 250 11.36 21.39 12.42
CA GLN A 250 10.63 20.28 11.76
C GLN A 250 11.55 19.11 11.41
N ARG A 251 12.79 19.40 11.01
CA ARG A 251 13.80 18.35 10.76
C ARG A 251 14.20 17.63 12.05
N PHE A 252 14.34 18.35 13.15
CA PHE A 252 14.59 17.75 14.46
C PHE A 252 13.40 16.87 14.90
N LYS A 253 12.16 17.38 14.82
CA LYS A 253 10.96 16.59 15.12
C LYS A 253 10.88 15.32 14.28
N GLY A 254 11.19 15.43 12.99
CA GLY A 254 11.20 14.28 12.09
C GLY A 254 12.25 13.24 12.44
N TRP A 255 13.45 13.68 12.80
CA TRP A 255 14.51 12.80 13.31
C TRP A 255 14.06 12.09 14.59
N PHE A 256 13.57 12.83 15.58
CA PHE A 256 13.08 12.29 16.83
C PHE A 256 11.96 11.27 16.63
N ALA A 257 10.92 11.65 15.87
CA ALA A 257 9.80 10.77 15.54
C ALA A 257 10.26 9.49 14.83
N ALA A 258 11.19 9.61 13.87
CA ALA A 258 11.70 8.46 13.10
C ALA A 258 12.65 7.55 13.92
N LYS A 259 13.23 8.03 14.99
CA LYS A 259 14.15 7.24 15.82
C LYS A 259 13.49 6.67 17.06
N VAL A 260 12.57 7.42 17.67
CA VAL A 260 11.97 7.09 18.97
C VAL A 260 10.53 6.61 18.80
N LEU A 261 9.72 7.28 17.97
CA LEU A 261 8.29 7.02 17.86
C LEU A 261 7.89 6.05 16.74
N THR A 262 8.83 5.65 15.88
CA THR A 262 8.53 4.71 14.76
C THR A 262 7.76 3.46 15.18
N PRO A 263 7.97 2.83 16.34
CA PRO A 263 7.17 1.66 16.75
C PRO A 263 5.68 1.94 16.96
N PHE A 264 5.31 3.21 17.16
CA PHE A 264 3.94 3.66 17.49
C PHE A 264 3.26 4.44 16.34
N LEU A 265 4.03 4.76 15.30
CA LEU A 265 3.56 5.54 14.13
C LEU A 265 3.20 4.67 12.93
#